data_073afa5f44dd07781355ad8b283a5532
#
_entry.id   073afa5f44dd07781355ad8b283a5532
#
_cell.length_a   1.000
_cell.length_b   1.000
_cell.length_c   1.000
_cell.angle_alpha   90.00
_cell.angle_beta   90.00
_cell.angle_gamma   90.00
#
_symmetry.space_group_name_H-M   'P 1'
#
loop_
_entity.id
_entity.type
_entity.pdbx_description
1 polymer ?
#
loop_
_entity_poly.entity_id
_entity_poly.type
_entity_poly.pdbx_seq_one_letter_code
_entity_poly.pdbx_strand_id
1 'polypeptide(L)'
;MADEQKLETWLVKECKKRGYYICKFTSPNRTGVPDRIIINKYHTVFIELKANKNTLSERQKSEILDIRASGGIASETRNKEELLQLLENMNLCRTKKRLINAVPWLNKKIKLAEAILLKGRKND
;
A
#
# COMPACT_ATOMS: atom_id res chain seq x y z
N MET A 1 -2.67 -14.47 -17.89
CA MET A 1 -2.83 -13.36 -16.93
C MET A 1 -1.49 -13.04 -16.28
N ALA A 2 -1.10 -11.78 -16.24
CA ALA A 2 0.14 -11.36 -15.58
C ALA A 2 0.09 -11.64 -14.07
N ASP A 3 1.24 -11.82 -13.44
CA ASP A 3 1.31 -12.16 -12.02
C ASP A 3 0.68 -11.09 -11.12
N GLU A 4 0.88 -9.81 -11.43
CA GLU A 4 0.22 -8.72 -10.69
C GLU A 4 -1.30 -8.81 -10.82
N GLN A 5 -1.79 -9.15 -12.01
CA GLN A 5 -3.21 -9.29 -12.29
C GLN A 5 -3.83 -10.47 -11.53
N LYS A 6 -3.10 -11.58 -11.43
CA LYS A 6 -3.54 -12.73 -10.64
C LYS A 6 -3.62 -12.37 -9.15
N LEU A 7 -2.62 -11.67 -8.66
CA LEU A 7 -2.56 -11.22 -7.27
C LEU A 7 -3.72 -10.27 -6.98
N GLU A 8 -3.99 -9.34 -7.88
CA GLU A 8 -5.10 -8.38 -7.75
C GLU A 8 -6.44 -9.10 -7.72
N THR A 9 -6.66 -10.05 -8.62
CA THR A 9 -7.92 -10.82 -8.67
C THR A 9 -8.13 -11.60 -7.37
N TRP A 10 -7.07 -12.25 -6.88
CA TRP A 10 -7.11 -12.97 -5.62
C TRP A 10 -7.42 -12.03 -4.44
N LEU A 11 -6.77 -10.88 -4.40
CA LEU A 11 -6.96 -9.90 -3.32
C LEU A 11 -8.40 -9.42 -3.25
N VAL A 12 -9.01 -9.11 -4.39
CA VAL A 12 -10.41 -8.68 -4.45
C VAL A 12 -11.34 -9.73 -3.85
N LYS A 13 -11.13 -11.00 -4.20
CA LYS A 13 -11.92 -12.10 -3.66
C LYS A 13 -11.75 -12.22 -2.15
N GLU A 14 -10.52 -12.14 -1.66
CA GLU A 14 -10.22 -12.29 -0.23
C GLU A 14 -10.81 -11.14 0.59
N CYS A 15 -10.79 -9.92 0.05
CA CYS A 15 -11.44 -8.78 0.71
C CYS A 15 -12.95 -8.98 0.80
N LYS A 16 -13.57 -9.43 -0.28
CA LYS A 16 -15.03 -9.69 -0.30
C LYS A 16 -15.44 -10.76 0.70
N LYS A 17 -14.66 -11.84 0.82
CA LYS A 17 -14.92 -12.88 1.80
C LYS A 17 -14.96 -12.34 3.23
N ARG A 18 -14.16 -11.32 3.53
CA ARG A 18 -14.06 -10.73 4.86
C ARG A 18 -15.01 -9.55 5.07
N GLY A 19 -15.76 -9.17 4.04
CA GLY A 19 -16.62 -7.99 4.13
C GLY A 19 -15.83 -6.68 4.09
N TYR A 20 -14.62 -6.69 3.58
CA TYR A 20 -13.81 -5.50 3.42
C TYR A 20 -14.17 -4.78 2.12
N TYR A 21 -14.13 -3.45 2.19
CA TYR A 21 -14.27 -2.62 0.99
C TYR A 21 -12.93 -2.60 0.27
N ILE A 22 -12.97 -2.76 -1.06
CA ILE A 22 -11.78 -2.63 -1.88
C ILE A 22 -12.14 -1.95 -3.18
N CYS A 23 -11.33 -0.99 -3.61
CA CYS A 23 -11.51 -0.34 -4.90
C CYS A 23 -10.15 0.04 -5.50
N LYS A 24 -10.14 0.29 -6.80
CA LYS A 24 -8.98 0.87 -7.47
C LYS A 24 -8.86 2.33 -7.04
N PHE A 25 -7.62 2.75 -6.89
CA PHE A 25 -7.32 4.14 -6.58
C PHE A 25 -6.60 4.78 -7.76
N THR A 26 -7.18 5.84 -8.29
CA THR A 26 -6.57 6.65 -9.35
C THR A 26 -6.76 8.11 -9.01
N SER A 27 -5.85 8.95 -9.50
CA SER A 27 -5.96 10.39 -9.31
C SER A 27 -5.67 11.08 -10.65
N PRO A 28 -6.61 11.89 -11.18
CA PRO A 28 -6.40 12.56 -12.46
C PRO A 28 -5.19 13.49 -12.47
N ASN A 29 -4.88 14.09 -11.33
CA ASN A 29 -3.86 15.13 -11.23
C ASN A 29 -2.55 14.63 -10.58
N ARG A 30 -2.48 13.36 -10.22
CA ARG A 30 -1.29 12.80 -9.56
C ARG A 30 -0.97 11.43 -10.15
N THR A 31 0.30 11.22 -10.51
CA THR A 31 0.77 9.91 -10.94
C THR A 31 1.42 9.19 -9.76
N GLY A 32 1.46 7.87 -9.83
CA GLY A 32 2.16 7.07 -8.83
C GLY A 32 1.38 6.78 -7.56
N VAL A 33 0.09 7.14 -7.48
CA VAL A 33 -0.73 6.76 -6.33
C VAL A 33 -0.85 5.22 -6.26
N PRO A 34 -0.95 4.64 -5.04
CA PRO A 34 -1.10 3.18 -4.91
C PRO A 34 -2.33 2.64 -5.64
N ASP A 35 -2.24 1.40 -6.11
CA ASP A 35 -3.29 0.78 -6.96
C ASP A 35 -4.62 0.59 -6.26
N ARG A 36 -4.60 0.25 -4.98
CA ARG A 36 -5.79 -0.19 -4.26
C ARG A 36 -5.95 0.48 -2.91
N ILE A 37 -7.21 0.71 -2.56
CA ILE A 37 -7.60 1.11 -1.21
C ILE A 37 -8.40 -0.04 -0.61
N ILE A 38 -8.01 -0.49 0.59
CA ILE A 38 -8.72 -1.53 1.35
C ILE A 38 -9.21 -0.90 2.64
N ILE A 39 -10.49 -1.04 2.93
CA ILE A 39 -11.10 -0.43 4.11
C ILE A 39 -11.88 -1.48 4.89
N ASN A 40 -11.66 -1.54 6.19
CA ASN A 40 -12.56 -2.20 7.11
C ASN A 40 -12.97 -1.19 8.20
N LYS A 41 -13.68 -1.65 9.24
CA LYS A 41 -14.16 -0.71 10.26
C LYS A 41 -13.06 -0.07 11.11
N TYR A 42 -11.84 -0.60 11.07
CA TYR A 42 -10.74 -0.09 11.88
C TYR A 42 -9.66 0.64 11.07
N HIS A 43 -9.51 0.31 9.79
CA HIS A 43 -8.36 0.76 8.99
C HIS A 43 -8.72 1.10 7.56
N THR A 44 -7.99 2.07 7.02
CA THR A 44 -7.91 2.36 5.59
C THR A 44 -6.46 2.16 5.18
N VAL A 45 -6.22 1.26 4.22
CA VAL A 45 -4.88 0.89 3.80
C VAL A 45 -4.72 1.08 2.30
N PHE A 46 -3.66 1.76 1.89
CA PHE A 46 -3.31 1.96 0.48
C PHE A 46 -2.22 0.97 0.10
N ILE A 47 -2.46 0.19 -0.94
CA ILE A 47 -1.54 -0.88 -1.36
C ILE A 47 -1.16 -0.73 -2.83
N GLU A 48 0.15 -0.77 -3.08
CA GLU A 48 0.71 -0.89 -4.42
C GLU A 48 1.07 -2.37 -4.65
N LEU A 49 0.50 -2.97 -5.68
CA LEU A 49 0.79 -4.37 -6.01
C LEU A 49 1.96 -4.43 -6.98
N LYS A 50 3.01 -5.13 -6.60
CA LYS A 50 4.18 -5.39 -7.44
C LYS A 50 4.50 -6.87 -7.41
N ALA A 51 4.55 -7.51 -8.56
CA ALA A 51 4.89 -8.93 -8.68
C ALA A 51 6.27 -9.09 -9.27
N ASN A 52 6.87 -10.26 -9.03
CA ASN A 52 8.15 -10.65 -9.60
C ASN A 52 9.27 -9.65 -9.28
N LYS A 53 10.01 -9.22 -10.31
CA LYS A 53 11.15 -8.30 -10.16
C LYS A 53 10.78 -6.83 -10.34
N ASN A 54 9.49 -6.54 -10.53
CA ASN A 54 9.06 -5.16 -10.69
C ASN A 54 9.34 -4.35 -9.43
N THR A 55 9.84 -3.13 -9.63
CA THR A 55 10.17 -2.24 -8.51
C THR A 55 9.32 -0.99 -8.56
N LEU A 56 9.19 -0.33 -7.41
CA LEU A 56 8.50 0.95 -7.35
C LEU A 56 9.27 2.00 -8.16
N SER A 57 8.54 2.80 -8.94
CA SER A 57 9.10 4.01 -9.51
C SER A 57 9.36 5.03 -8.40
N GLU A 58 10.20 6.03 -8.68
CA GLU A 58 10.45 7.09 -7.70
C GLU A 58 9.16 7.84 -7.37
N ARG A 59 8.27 8.00 -8.35
CA ARG A 59 6.97 8.65 -8.15
C ARG A 59 6.08 7.84 -7.21
N GLN A 60 6.04 6.52 -7.38
CA GLN A 60 5.28 5.63 -6.50
C GLN A 60 5.82 5.66 -5.08
N LYS A 61 7.15 5.66 -4.93
CA LYS A 61 7.79 5.79 -3.62
C LYS A 61 7.40 7.08 -2.93
N SER A 62 7.45 8.18 -3.67
CA SER A 62 7.11 9.52 -3.15
C SER A 62 5.67 9.57 -2.67
N GLU A 63 4.74 9.00 -3.43
CA GLU A 63 3.32 8.98 -3.05
C GLU A 63 3.09 8.15 -1.79
N ILE A 64 3.72 6.99 -1.67
CA ILE A 64 3.61 6.17 -0.46
C ILE A 64 4.12 6.94 0.76
N LEU A 65 5.27 7.59 0.62
CA LEU A 65 5.86 8.37 1.71
C LEU A 65 4.99 9.57 2.10
N ASP A 66 4.38 10.24 1.14
CA ASP A 66 3.46 11.35 1.41
C ASP A 66 2.23 10.89 2.19
N ILE A 67 1.65 9.75 1.82
CA ILE A 67 0.52 9.17 2.54
C ILE A 67 0.93 8.86 3.99
N ARG A 68 2.09 8.23 4.17
CA ARG A 68 2.60 7.91 5.51
C ARG A 68 2.85 9.18 6.34
N ALA A 69 3.45 10.19 5.74
CA ALA A 69 3.74 11.46 6.42
C ALA A 69 2.46 12.17 6.87
N SER A 70 1.36 11.95 6.14
CA SER A 70 0.05 12.51 6.48
C SER A 70 -0.72 11.65 7.47
N GLY A 71 -0.13 10.57 7.98
CA GLY A 71 -0.75 9.69 8.96
C GLY A 71 -1.43 8.46 8.38
N GLY A 72 -1.39 8.27 7.06
CA GLY A 72 -1.99 7.13 6.40
C GLY A 72 -1.15 5.86 6.47
N ILE A 73 -1.76 4.74 6.12
CA ILE A 73 -1.08 3.45 6.01
C ILE A 73 -0.94 3.14 4.53
N ALA A 74 0.29 3.02 4.05
CA ALA A 74 0.56 2.76 2.65
C ALA A 74 1.85 1.96 2.48
N SER A 75 1.83 0.98 1.59
CA SER A 75 3.01 0.20 1.27
C SER A 75 2.84 -0.54 -0.06
N GLU A 76 3.92 -1.11 -0.53
CA GLU A 76 3.86 -2.09 -1.60
C GLU A 76 3.78 -3.49 -1.01
N THR A 77 3.26 -4.43 -1.79
CA THR A 77 3.30 -5.85 -1.47
C THR A 77 3.57 -6.64 -2.74
N ARG A 78 4.14 -7.83 -2.57
CA ARG A 78 4.60 -8.64 -3.70
C ARG A 78 3.99 -10.03 -3.77
N ASN A 79 3.33 -10.49 -2.70
CA ASN A 79 2.88 -11.86 -2.63
C ASN A 79 1.63 -12.02 -1.76
N LYS A 80 1.02 -13.20 -1.91
CA LYS A 80 -0.19 -13.54 -1.18
C LYS A 80 0.03 -13.65 0.32
N GLU A 81 1.18 -14.13 0.73
CA GLU A 81 1.50 -14.32 2.14
C GLU A 81 1.48 -13.00 2.90
N GLU A 82 2.07 -11.96 2.31
CA GLU A 82 2.04 -10.61 2.89
C GLU A 82 0.60 -10.09 2.98
N LEU A 83 -0.15 -10.24 1.89
CA LEU A 83 -1.53 -9.79 1.86
C LEU A 83 -2.42 -10.54 2.86
N LEU A 84 -2.24 -11.85 3.02
CA LEU A 84 -2.98 -12.61 4.02
C LEU A 84 -2.68 -12.10 5.43
N GLN A 85 -1.41 -11.85 5.72
CA GLN A 85 -1.02 -11.28 7.01
C GLN A 85 -1.75 -9.96 7.27
N LEU A 86 -1.79 -9.09 6.26
CA LEU A 86 -2.49 -7.82 6.35
C LEU A 86 -3.99 -8.02 6.62
N LEU A 87 -4.66 -8.80 5.77
CA LEU A 87 -6.11 -8.96 5.84
C LEU A 87 -6.55 -9.59 7.16
N GLU A 88 -5.81 -10.57 7.66
CA GLU A 88 -6.11 -11.20 8.95
C GLU A 88 -5.94 -10.21 10.10
N ASN A 89 -4.89 -9.41 10.07
CA ASN A 89 -4.59 -8.49 11.16
C ASN A 89 -5.43 -7.20 11.13
N MET A 90 -6.02 -6.85 9.99
CA MET A 90 -6.92 -5.70 9.91
C MET A 90 -8.13 -5.83 10.84
N ASN A 91 -8.59 -7.06 11.09
CA ASN A 91 -9.69 -7.30 12.04
C ASN A 91 -9.20 -7.50 13.46
N LEU A 92 -8.02 -8.09 13.64
CA LEU A 92 -7.46 -8.38 14.97
C LEU A 92 -6.91 -7.16 15.65
N CYS A 93 -6.35 -6.22 14.88
CA CYS A 93 -5.68 -5.04 15.41
C CYS A 93 -6.57 -3.82 15.18
N ARG A 94 -7.04 -3.20 16.27
CA ARG A 94 -8.00 -2.09 16.18
C ARG A 94 -7.35 -0.71 16.07
N THR A 95 -6.03 -0.63 16.22
CA THR A 95 -5.31 0.64 16.11
C THR A 95 -4.25 0.54 15.03
N LYS A 96 -3.90 1.68 14.46
CA LYS A 96 -2.82 1.77 13.46
C LYS A 96 -1.51 1.20 14.01
N LYS A 97 -1.16 1.58 15.24
CA LYS A 97 0.08 1.12 15.86
C LYS A 97 0.13 -0.40 15.97
N ARG A 98 -0.95 -1.02 16.43
CA ARG A 98 -1.03 -2.48 16.55
C ARG A 98 -0.94 -3.17 15.19
N LEU A 99 -1.63 -2.61 14.19
CA LEU A 99 -1.58 -3.18 12.84
C LEU A 99 -0.16 -3.13 12.28
N ILE A 100 0.52 -2.00 12.39
CA ILE A 100 1.89 -1.85 11.88
C ILE A 100 2.85 -2.77 12.64
N ASN A 101 2.66 -2.95 13.95
CA ASN A 101 3.48 -3.87 14.72
C ASN A 101 3.26 -5.33 14.31
N ALA A 102 2.02 -5.71 13.99
CA ALA A 102 1.68 -7.07 13.55
C ALA A 102 2.07 -7.32 12.09
N VAL A 103 2.14 -6.29 11.28
CA VAL A 103 2.41 -6.36 9.84
C VAL A 103 3.54 -5.37 9.52
N PRO A 104 4.79 -5.69 9.92
CA PRO A 104 5.90 -4.70 9.82
C PRO A 104 6.19 -4.21 8.42
N TRP A 105 5.92 -5.01 7.38
CA TRP A 105 6.16 -4.58 6.01
C TRP A 105 5.31 -3.39 5.59
N LEU A 106 4.22 -3.09 6.30
CA LEU A 106 3.42 -1.90 6.04
C LEU A 106 4.20 -0.60 6.26
N ASN A 107 5.26 -0.68 7.04
CA ASN A 107 6.08 0.49 7.35
C ASN A 107 7.55 0.28 6.98
N LYS A 108 7.80 -0.62 6.02
CA LYS A 108 9.17 -0.86 5.58
C LYS A 108 9.79 0.41 4.99
N LYS A 109 11.08 0.55 5.20
CA LYS A 109 11.80 1.73 4.74
C LYS A 109 11.79 1.84 3.22
N ILE A 110 11.47 3.03 2.72
CA ILE A 110 11.50 3.36 1.31
C ILE A 110 12.45 4.55 1.14
N LYS A 111 13.40 4.40 0.21
CA LYS A 111 14.42 5.42 -0.02
C LYS A 111 14.22 6.04 -1.40
N LEU A 112 14.04 7.37 -1.42
CA LEU A 112 13.98 8.14 -2.65
C LEU A 112 15.37 8.39 -3.20
N ALA A 113 15.47 8.60 -4.51
CA ALA A 113 16.70 9.05 -5.13
C ALA A 113 17.03 10.44 -4.61
N GLU A 114 18.34 10.73 -4.44
CA GLU A 114 18.80 11.97 -3.84
C GLU A 114 18.29 13.22 -4.57
N ALA A 115 18.25 13.19 -5.89
CA ALA A 115 17.77 14.32 -6.69
C ALA A 115 16.32 14.68 -6.35
N ILE A 116 15.47 13.68 -6.09
CA ILE A 116 14.07 13.91 -5.75
C ILE A 116 13.95 14.47 -4.33
N LEU A 117 14.78 13.98 -3.40
CA LEU A 117 14.81 14.52 -2.04
C LEU A 117 15.19 16.00 -2.02
N LEU A 118 16.21 16.38 -2.78
CA LEU A 118 16.66 17.77 -2.87
C LEU A 118 15.59 18.67 -3.48
N LYS A 119 14.93 18.20 -4.54
CA LYS A 119 13.84 18.93 -5.18
C LYS A 119 12.67 19.14 -4.23
N GLY A 120 12.30 18.12 -3.48
CA GLY A 120 11.23 18.23 -2.49
C GLY A 120 11.54 19.27 -1.42
N ARG A 121 12.77 19.29 -0.92
CA ARG A 121 13.20 20.28 0.08
C ARG A 121 13.14 21.72 -0.43
N LYS A 122 13.43 21.92 -1.71
CA LYS A 122 13.36 23.27 -2.31
C LYS A 122 11.94 23.79 -2.45
N ASN A 123 10.98 22.90 -2.56
CA ASN A 123 9.58 23.26 -2.76
C ASN A 123 8.81 23.41 -1.44
N ASP A 124 9.42 23.01 -0.36
CA ASP A 124 8.86 23.23 0.96
C ASP A 124 9.17 24.63 1.44
#